data_4fd994e6ecd501887279a9fc79a84324
#
_entry.id   4fd994e6ecd501887279a9fc79a84324
#
_cell.length_a   1.000
_cell.length_b   1.000
_cell.length_c   1.000
_cell.angle_alpha   90.00
_cell.angle_beta   90.00
_cell.angle_gamma   90.00
#
_symmetry.space_group_name_H-M   'P 1'
#
loop_
_entity.id
_entity.type
_entity.pdbx_description
1 polymer ?
#
loop_
_entity_poly.entity_id
_entity_poly.type
_entity_poly.pdbx_seq_one_letter_code
_entity_poly.pdbx_strand_id
1 'polypeptide(L)'
;YKGGESNYSWLVQLNLEATYNNKQKVVFTNTLESKLGFLSTQNDEKHKFRTNADMIRMTNKLGLRATKHWYYTFMLQSWTQFYRGYRSNDTKVYSDFMSPFENLFSIGMDYKFNCKNFDMSAAISPIAANFKYVDRKNLATSFGVDKGKHSKLGYGSNITIKYNWNIIKNISWNGRIYYYTDYSKAQLEWESTFKMKFNKYLTTELFIFPRFDDSVRRKEGKSYIQFKEMLSFGLDISL
;
A
#
# COMPACT_ATOMS: atom_id res chain seq x y z
N TYR A 1 7.90 26.33 -24.82
CA TYR A 1 8.33 25.42 -23.75
C TYR A 1 8.49 26.26 -22.47
N LYS A 2 7.56 26.15 -21.52
CA LYS A 2 7.84 26.60 -20.15
C LYS A 2 8.80 25.59 -19.55
N GLY A 3 9.94 26.06 -19.05
CA GLY A 3 11.06 25.26 -18.60
C GLY A 3 10.67 24.14 -17.65
N GLY A 4 11.25 22.96 -17.85
CA GLY A 4 11.10 21.83 -16.94
C GLY A 4 11.71 22.15 -15.59
N GLU A 5 11.06 21.73 -14.50
CA GLU A 5 11.63 21.86 -13.16
C GLU A 5 12.66 20.76 -12.94
N SER A 6 13.86 21.16 -12.48
CA SER A 6 14.84 20.19 -12.02
C SER A 6 14.40 19.61 -10.69
N ASN A 7 14.32 18.30 -10.62
CA ASN A 7 14.07 17.59 -9.39
C ASN A 7 14.99 16.38 -9.26
N TYR A 8 15.26 15.99 -8.03
CA TYR A 8 15.92 14.73 -7.74
C TYR A 8 15.22 14.05 -6.58
N SER A 9 15.14 12.73 -6.62
CA SER A 9 14.52 11.94 -5.58
C SER A 9 15.33 10.69 -5.30
N TRP A 10 15.17 10.17 -4.08
CA TRP A 10 15.67 8.87 -3.69
C TRP A 10 14.58 8.09 -2.97
N LEU A 11 14.66 6.78 -3.04
CA LEU A 11 13.70 5.86 -2.46
C LEU A 11 14.44 4.67 -1.86
N VAL A 12 14.13 4.36 -0.62
CA VAL A 12 14.52 3.11 0.04
C VAL A 12 13.29 2.25 0.23
N GLN A 13 13.39 0.98 -0.14
CA GLN A 13 12.33 -0.02 0.05
C GLN A 13 12.90 -1.21 0.82
N LEU A 14 12.11 -1.71 1.76
CA LEU A 14 12.40 -2.94 2.50
C LEU A 14 11.15 -3.81 2.46
N ASN A 15 11.33 -5.04 1.96
CA ASN A 15 10.28 -6.05 1.94
C ASN A 15 10.82 -7.30 2.62
N LEU A 16 10.21 -7.66 3.74
CA LEU A 16 10.54 -8.86 4.50
C LEU A 16 9.32 -9.76 4.53
N GLU A 17 9.52 -11.04 4.26
CA GLU A 17 8.49 -12.06 4.39
C GLU A 17 9.03 -13.24 5.18
N ALA A 18 8.28 -13.65 6.19
CA ALA A 18 8.51 -14.86 6.95
C ALA A 18 7.28 -15.76 6.86
N THR A 19 7.45 -16.98 6.34
CA THR A 19 6.36 -17.94 6.21
C THR A 19 6.68 -19.21 6.99
N TYR A 20 5.82 -19.53 7.95
CA TYR A 20 5.77 -20.83 8.59
C TYR A 20 4.71 -21.69 7.90
N ASN A 21 5.08 -22.90 7.51
CA ASN A 21 4.20 -23.82 6.81
C ASN A 21 4.30 -25.24 7.40
N ASN A 22 3.27 -25.64 8.15
CA ASN A 22 3.18 -27.01 8.67
C ASN A 22 2.49 -27.94 7.66
N LYS A 23 3.30 -28.53 6.76
CA LYS A 23 2.84 -29.49 5.72
C LYS A 23 1.58 -28.98 4.99
N GLN A 24 1.51 -27.69 4.76
CA GLN A 24 0.39 -26.98 4.14
C GLN A 24 -0.95 -27.04 4.91
N LYS A 25 -1.02 -27.64 6.11
CA LYS A 25 -2.25 -27.61 6.93
C LYS A 25 -2.47 -26.24 7.57
N VAL A 26 -1.39 -25.69 8.12
CA VAL A 26 -1.38 -24.33 8.73
C VAL A 26 -0.28 -23.55 8.04
N VAL A 27 -0.62 -22.38 7.51
CA VAL A 27 0.32 -21.45 6.91
C VAL A 27 0.20 -20.12 7.64
N PHE A 28 1.27 -19.67 8.26
CA PHE A 28 1.34 -18.35 8.86
C PHE A 28 2.35 -17.52 8.08
N THR A 29 1.90 -16.42 7.52
CA THR A 29 2.75 -15.49 6.75
C THR A 29 2.75 -14.15 7.45
N ASN A 30 3.94 -13.66 7.74
CA ASN A 30 4.19 -12.30 8.21
C ASN A 30 4.93 -11.55 7.10
N THR A 31 4.42 -10.40 6.70
CA THR A 31 5.04 -9.56 5.67
C THR A 31 5.20 -8.15 6.22
N LEU A 32 6.40 -7.60 6.14
CA LEU A 32 6.68 -6.19 6.41
C LEU A 32 7.12 -5.53 5.11
N GLU A 33 6.34 -4.55 4.68
CA GLU A 33 6.62 -3.74 3.49
C GLU A 33 6.85 -2.30 3.95
N SER A 34 7.98 -1.73 3.64
CA SER A 34 8.25 -0.32 3.95
C SER A 34 8.84 0.41 2.75
N LYS A 35 8.44 1.66 2.61
CA LYS A 35 8.93 2.58 1.56
C LYS A 35 9.15 3.93 2.18
N LEU A 36 10.33 4.50 1.99
CA LEU A 36 10.64 5.86 2.38
C LEU A 36 11.40 6.54 1.25
N GLY A 37 10.82 7.55 0.67
CA GLY A 37 11.41 8.32 -0.41
C GLY A 37 11.24 9.81 -0.19
N PHE A 38 12.22 10.56 -0.64
CA PHE A 38 12.23 12.00 -0.59
C PHE A 38 12.44 12.60 -1.99
N LEU A 39 11.81 13.72 -2.20
CA LEU A 39 11.87 14.53 -3.42
C LEU A 39 12.34 15.92 -3.06
N SER A 40 13.31 16.42 -3.80
CA SER A 40 13.70 17.83 -3.82
C SER A 40 13.31 18.43 -5.17
N THR A 41 12.63 19.56 -5.15
CA THR A 41 12.26 20.33 -6.35
C THR A 41 12.80 21.74 -6.24
N GLN A 42 13.34 22.27 -7.32
CA GLN A 42 13.97 23.60 -7.36
C GLN A 42 13.01 24.71 -6.94
N ASN A 43 11.72 24.56 -7.22
CA ASN A 43 10.69 25.58 -6.96
C ASN A 43 9.99 25.41 -5.61
N ASP A 44 10.43 24.48 -4.73
CA ASP A 44 9.91 24.36 -3.38
C ASP A 44 10.74 25.18 -2.39
N GLU A 45 10.31 26.41 -2.16
CA GLU A 45 10.98 27.36 -1.25
C GLU A 45 10.79 27.00 0.23
N LYS A 46 9.76 26.19 0.56
CA LYS A 46 9.43 25.84 1.95
C LYS A 46 10.12 24.57 2.42
N HIS A 47 10.38 23.64 1.51
CA HIS A 47 10.95 22.34 1.87
C HIS A 47 12.07 21.95 0.91
N LYS A 48 13.29 21.88 1.42
CA LYS A 48 14.42 21.34 0.67
C LYS A 48 14.16 19.89 0.24
N PHE A 49 13.45 19.13 1.09
CA PHE A 49 13.05 17.74 0.84
C PHE A 49 11.63 17.51 1.35
N ARG A 50 10.82 16.81 0.57
CA ARG A 50 9.48 16.31 0.92
C ARG A 50 9.40 14.82 0.70
N THR A 51 8.58 14.13 1.46
CA THR A 51 8.28 12.72 1.18
C THR A 51 7.49 12.59 -0.13
N ASN A 52 7.94 11.71 -1.02
CA ASN A 52 7.21 11.31 -2.24
C ASN A 52 6.69 9.87 -2.17
N ALA A 53 7.29 9.06 -1.31
CA ALA A 53 6.82 7.74 -0.95
C ALA A 53 7.06 7.54 0.55
N ASP A 54 6.03 7.18 1.30
CA ASP A 54 6.13 6.97 2.74
C ASP A 54 5.06 5.97 3.17
N MET A 55 5.47 4.79 3.59
CA MET A 55 4.58 3.71 3.98
C MET A 55 5.31 2.70 4.85
N ILE A 56 4.66 2.30 5.92
CA ILE A 56 4.95 1.07 6.68
C ILE A 56 3.69 0.23 6.62
N ARG A 57 3.78 -1.00 6.15
CA ARG A 57 2.67 -1.94 6.13
C ARG A 57 3.12 -3.29 6.66
N MET A 58 2.45 -3.78 7.68
CA MET A 58 2.65 -5.10 8.25
C MET A 58 1.39 -5.95 8.02
N THR A 59 1.56 -7.14 7.47
CA THR A 59 0.48 -8.09 7.26
C THR A 59 0.80 -9.39 7.96
N ASN A 60 -0.06 -9.79 8.89
CA ASN A 60 -0.04 -11.10 9.54
C ASN A 60 -1.21 -11.91 9.00
N LYS A 61 -0.96 -13.03 8.37
CA LYS A 61 -1.99 -13.88 7.78
C LYS A 61 -1.83 -15.32 8.25
N LEU A 62 -2.84 -15.83 8.95
CA LEU A 62 -2.98 -17.22 9.34
C LEU A 62 -3.95 -17.90 8.39
N GLY A 63 -3.50 -18.91 7.67
CA GLY A 63 -4.31 -19.74 6.77
C GLY A 63 -4.42 -21.17 7.29
N LEU A 64 -5.64 -21.67 7.42
CA LEU A 64 -5.94 -23.06 7.73
C LEU A 64 -6.48 -23.73 6.46
N ARG A 65 -5.81 -24.77 5.98
CA ARG A 65 -6.13 -25.42 4.70
C ARG A 65 -7.53 -26.05 4.72
N ALA A 66 -8.40 -25.59 3.84
CA ALA A 66 -9.72 -26.18 3.59
C ALA A 66 -9.64 -27.18 2.44
N THR A 67 -9.04 -26.81 1.31
CA THR A 67 -8.84 -27.67 0.13
C THR A 67 -7.44 -27.48 -0.47
N LYS A 68 -7.17 -28.02 -1.66
CA LYS A 68 -5.90 -27.87 -2.36
C LYS A 68 -5.52 -26.38 -2.58
N HIS A 69 -6.49 -25.51 -2.85
CA HIS A 69 -6.26 -24.11 -3.20
C HIS A 69 -6.90 -23.14 -2.22
N TRP A 70 -7.82 -23.58 -1.35
CA TRP A 70 -8.56 -22.73 -0.44
C TRP A 70 -8.11 -22.87 1.01
N TYR A 71 -8.00 -21.75 1.71
CA TYR A 71 -7.64 -21.66 3.12
C TYR A 71 -8.66 -20.79 3.86
N TYR A 72 -9.14 -21.22 5.02
CA TYR A 72 -9.76 -20.32 5.98
C TYR A 72 -8.70 -19.35 6.47
N THR A 73 -8.99 -18.07 6.47
CA THR A 73 -7.95 -17.05 6.67
C THR A 73 -8.37 -16.05 7.74
N PHE A 74 -7.44 -15.81 8.66
CA PHE A 74 -7.46 -14.72 9.62
C PHE A 74 -6.33 -13.78 9.23
N MET A 75 -6.65 -12.51 9.00
CA MET A 75 -5.67 -11.53 8.53
C MET A 75 -5.74 -10.27 9.37
N LEU A 76 -4.57 -9.80 9.79
CA LEU A 76 -4.36 -8.52 10.44
C LEU A 76 -3.41 -7.70 9.57
N GLN A 77 -3.89 -6.60 9.01
CA GLN A 77 -3.09 -5.64 8.26
C GLN A 77 -3.02 -4.33 9.03
N SER A 78 -1.81 -3.85 9.25
CA SER A 78 -1.54 -2.57 9.91
C SER A 78 -0.72 -1.71 8.97
N TRP A 79 -1.07 -0.44 8.82
CA TRP A 79 -0.26 0.48 8.02
C TRP A 79 -0.27 1.89 8.60
N THR A 80 0.85 2.56 8.41
CA THR A 80 1.10 3.95 8.76
C THR A 80 2.23 4.49 7.88
N GLN A 81 2.83 5.58 8.25
CA GLN A 81 3.96 6.21 7.59
C GLN A 81 5.04 6.61 8.59
N PHE A 82 6.24 6.93 8.10
CA PHE A 82 7.39 7.30 8.95
C PHE A 82 7.42 8.79 9.28
N TYR A 83 7.09 9.64 8.30
CA TYR A 83 7.45 11.05 8.34
C TYR A 83 6.28 11.98 8.02
N ARG A 84 6.48 13.24 8.32
CA ARG A 84 5.49 14.29 8.00
C ARG A 84 5.41 14.51 6.51
N GLY A 85 4.19 14.49 5.99
CA GLY A 85 3.90 14.83 4.62
C GLY A 85 3.57 16.31 4.44
N TYR A 86 4.20 16.93 3.43
CA TYR A 86 3.96 18.31 3.02
C TYR A 86 3.67 18.37 1.52
N ARG A 87 2.81 19.31 1.13
CA ARG A 87 2.65 19.66 -0.28
C ARG A 87 3.72 20.66 -0.70
N SER A 88 3.97 20.79 -2.01
CA SER A 88 4.90 21.80 -2.53
C SER A 88 4.49 23.19 -2.08
N ASN A 89 5.46 23.97 -1.62
CA ASN A 89 5.29 25.35 -1.16
C ASN A 89 4.22 25.53 -0.06
N ASP A 90 3.90 24.46 0.70
CA ASP A 90 2.90 24.51 1.77
C ASP A 90 3.52 24.03 3.08
N THR A 91 3.38 24.81 4.13
CA THR A 91 3.85 24.45 5.49
C THR A 91 2.86 23.58 6.26
N LYS A 92 1.65 23.39 5.69
CA LYS A 92 0.61 22.59 6.32
C LYS A 92 0.91 21.12 6.22
N VAL A 93 1.04 20.45 7.36
CA VAL A 93 1.13 18.99 7.46
C VAL A 93 -0.17 18.38 6.97
N TYR A 94 -0.10 17.46 6.01
CA TYR A 94 -1.26 16.69 5.53
C TYR A 94 -1.27 15.25 6.02
N SER A 95 -0.14 14.73 6.50
CA SER A 95 0.01 13.40 7.10
C SER A 95 1.21 13.39 8.05
N ASP A 96 1.22 12.49 9.04
CA ASP A 96 2.33 12.33 10.01
C ASP A 96 2.39 10.87 10.48
N PHE A 97 3.43 10.50 11.23
CA PHE A 97 3.47 9.20 11.90
C PHE A 97 2.19 9.01 12.74
N MET A 98 1.57 7.82 12.64
CA MET A 98 0.26 7.52 13.27
C MET A 98 -0.89 8.48 12.88
N SER A 99 -0.74 9.21 11.78
CA SER A 99 -1.78 10.11 11.25
C SER A 99 -1.87 10.01 9.72
N PRO A 100 -2.51 8.90 9.19
CA PRO A 100 -3.26 7.87 9.90
C PRO A 100 -2.42 6.65 10.33
N PHE A 101 -2.89 5.93 11.34
CA PHE A 101 -2.63 4.51 11.56
C PHE A 101 -3.92 3.75 11.29
N GLU A 102 -3.85 2.75 10.44
CA GLU A 102 -5.00 1.90 10.14
C GLU A 102 -4.67 0.44 10.46
N ASN A 103 -5.65 -0.25 11.02
CA ASN A 103 -5.54 -1.65 11.40
C ASN A 103 -6.80 -2.39 10.95
N LEU A 104 -6.64 -3.27 9.97
CA LEU A 104 -7.71 -4.08 9.41
C LEU A 104 -7.58 -5.51 9.91
N PHE A 105 -8.51 -5.94 10.73
CA PHE A 105 -8.73 -7.34 11.06
C PHE A 105 -9.77 -7.92 10.13
N SER A 106 -9.53 -9.09 9.55
CA SER A 106 -10.47 -9.71 8.65
C SER A 106 -10.46 -11.25 8.74
N ILE A 107 -11.64 -11.83 8.53
CA ILE A 107 -11.89 -13.26 8.54
C ILE A 107 -12.56 -13.64 7.23
N GLY A 108 -12.06 -14.67 6.57
CA GLY A 108 -12.58 -15.11 5.29
C GLY A 108 -11.87 -16.32 4.72
N MET A 109 -11.80 -16.37 3.42
CA MET A 109 -11.11 -17.42 2.68
C MET A 109 -10.08 -16.84 1.72
N ASP A 110 -8.96 -17.53 1.58
CA ASP A 110 -7.89 -17.20 0.67
C ASP A 110 -7.74 -18.28 -0.39
N TYR A 111 -7.88 -17.90 -1.65
CA TYR A 111 -7.61 -18.75 -2.79
C TYR A 111 -6.16 -18.55 -3.21
N LYS A 112 -5.37 -19.63 -3.23
CA LYS A 112 -3.98 -19.62 -3.67
C LYS A 112 -3.85 -20.35 -5.00
N PHE A 113 -3.32 -19.66 -5.98
CA PHE A 113 -2.94 -20.22 -7.27
C PHE A 113 -1.47 -20.02 -7.50
N ASN A 114 -0.80 -21.08 -7.94
CA ASN A 114 0.64 -21.08 -8.09
C ASN A 114 0.99 -21.92 -9.32
N CYS A 115 1.69 -21.33 -10.26
CA CYS A 115 2.25 -22.03 -11.42
C CYS A 115 3.65 -21.49 -11.71
N LYS A 116 4.35 -22.07 -12.68
CA LYS A 116 5.80 -21.84 -12.93
C LYS A 116 6.21 -20.36 -12.92
N ASN A 117 5.38 -19.48 -13.49
CA ASN A 117 5.73 -18.06 -13.68
C ASN A 117 4.73 -17.10 -13.03
N PHE A 118 3.68 -17.61 -12.40
CA PHE A 118 2.61 -16.79 -11.85
C PHE A 118 2.10 -17.31 -10.52
N ASP A 119 2.13 -16.45 -9.52
CA ASP A 119 1.63 -16.68 -8.19
C ASP A 119 0.52 -15.69 -7.88
N MET A 120 -0.58 -16.15 -7.32
CA MET A 120 -1.70 -15.32 -6.91
C MET A 120 -2.29 -15.79 -5.59
N SER A 121 -2.66 -14.83 -4.75
CA SER A 121 -3.44 -15.05 -3.53
C SER A 121 -4.59 -14.06 -3.53
N ALA A 122 -5.81 -14.57 -3.41
CA ALA A 122 -7.04 -13.78 -3.37
C ALA A 122 -7.77 -14.04 -2.06
N ALA A 123 -7.60 -13.17 -1.08
CA ALA A 123 -8.28 -13.21 0.21
C ALA A 123 -9.61 -12.47 0.11
N ILE A 124 -10.71 -13.18 0.33
CA ILE A 124 -12.07 -12.66 0.34
C ILE A 124 -12.58 -12.77 1.78
N SER A 125 -12.78 -11.64 2.43
CA SER A 125 -13.13 -11.55 3.83
C SER A 125 -14.48 -10.83 3.99
N PRO A 126 -15.58 -11.58 4.13
CA PRO A 126 -16.91 -10.99 4.33
C PRO A 126 -17.05 -10.30 5.69
N ILE A 127 -16.20 -10.64 6.64
CA ILE A 127 -16.18 -10.02 7.97
C ILE A 127 -14.84 -9.28 8.11
N ALA A 128 -14.91 -7.97 8.21
CA ALA A 128 -13.75 -7.11 8.43
C ALA A 128 -14.07 -6.01 9.46
N ALA A 129 -13.10 -5.72 10.32
CA ALA A 129 -13.14 -4.59 11.25
C ALA A 129 -11.96 -3.68 10.96
N ASN A 130 -12.23 -2.44 10.58
CA ASN A 130 -11.22 -1.44 10.29
C ASN A 130 -11.15 -0.42 11.44
N PHE A 131 -10.05 -0.44 12.17
CA PHE A 131 -9.73 0.54 13.19
C PHE A 131 -8.77 1.57 12.60
N LYS A 132 -9.22 2.81 12.58
CA LYS A 132 -8.43 3.96 12.12
C LYS A 132 -8.12 4.88 13.29
N TYR A 133 -6.86 5.24 13.45
CA TYR A 133 -6.38 6.17 14.46
C TYR A 133 -5.65 7.33 13.82
N VAL A 134 -5.85 8.54 14.33
CA VAL A 134 -5.21 9.77 13.87
C VAL A 134 -4.73 10.55 15.08
N ASP A 135 -3.41 10.58 15.27
CA ASP A 135 -2.79 11.27 16.40
C ASP A 135 -3.04 12.79 16.34
N ARG A 136 -2.90 13.40 15.17
CA ARG A 136 -3.16 14.80 14.95
C ARG A 136 -4.66 15.10 14.74
N LYS A 137 -5.35 15.64 15.76
CA LYS A 137 -6.79 15.96 15.69
C LYS A 137 -7.17 16.83 14.50
N ASN A 138 -6.31 17.76 14.09
CA ASN A 138 -6.57 18.63 12.94
C ASN A 138 -6.59 17.88 11.60
N LEU A 139 -6.04 16.66 11.54
CA LEU A 139 -6.05 15.78 10.36
C LEU A 139 -7.20 14.76 10.41
N ALA A 140 -7.89 14.59 11.52
CA ALA A 140 -8.91 13.56 11.74
C ALA A 140 -9.92 13.49 10.59
N THR A 141 -10.53 14.62 10.23
CA THR A 141 -11.53 14.69 9.15
C THR A 141 -10.96 14.40 7.76
N SER A 142 -9.66 14.64 7.55
CA SER A 142 -8.99 14.31 6.28
C SER A 142 -8.84 12.83 6.07
N PHE A 143 -8.92 12.03 7.14
CA PHE A 143 -8.83 10.57 7.12
C PHE A 143 -10.15 9.87 7.48
N GLY A 144 -11.28 10.62 7.47
CA GLY A 144 -12.61 10.07 7.71
C GLY A 144 -12.92 9.77 9.18
N VAL A 145 -12.12 10.31 10.11
CA VAL A 145 -12.41 10.31 11.56
C VAL A 145 -13.19 11.57 11.91
N ASP A 146 -14.17 11.48 12.79
CA ASP A 146 -15.00 12.61 13.19
C ASP A 146 -14.18 13.74 13.81
N LYS A 147 -14.64 14.98 13.60
CA LYS A 147 -13.98 16.16 14.15
C LYS A 147 -13.86 16.05 15.68
N GLY A 148 -12.66 16.24 16.18
CA GLY A 148 -12.36 16.19 17.62
C GLY A 148 -12.11 14.80 18.18
N LYS A 149 -12.35 13.72 17.40
CA LYS A 149 -11.98 12.36 17.76
C LYS A 149 -10.61 11.98 17.21
N HIS A 150 -9.99 10.99 17.82
CA HIS A 150 -8.72 10.41 17.36
C HIS A 150 -8.93 9.10 16.61
N SER A 151 -10.03 8.42 16.81
CA SER A 151 -10.23 7.08 16.26
C SER A 151 -11.63 6.87 15.71
N LYS A 152 -11.72 5.90 14.81
CA LYS A 152 -12.96 5.38 14.26
C LYS A 152 -12.83 3.89 14.07
N LEU A 153 -13.85 3.16 14.47
CA LEU A 153 -14.00 1.73 14.19
C LEU A 153 -15.13 1.57 13.17
N GLY A 154 -14.84 0.86 12.09
CA GLY A 154 -15.80 0.50 11.05
C GLY A 154 -15.84 -1.01 10.88
N TYR A 155 -17.00 -1.54 10.48
CA TYR A 155 -17.19 -2.95 10.12
C TYR A 155 -17.59 -3.03 8.67
N GLY A 156 -17.18 -4.11 8.00
CA GLY A 156 -17.47 -4.26 6.59
C GLY A 156 -16.90 -5.53 6.00
N SER A 157 -16.58 -5.48 4.71
CA SER A 157 -15.95 -6.57 3.96
C SER A 157 -14.68 -6.11 3.28
N ASN A 158 -13.73 -7.04 3.12
CA ASN A 158 -12.46 -6.76 2.47
C ASN A 158 -12.15 -7.82 1.42
N ILE A 159 -11.56 -7.41 0.31
CA ILE A 159 -10.94 -8.27 -0.69
C ILE A 159 -9.51 -7.78 -0.89
N THR A 160 -8.55 -8.70 -0.78
CA THR A 160 -7.15 -8.41 -1.08
C THR A 160 -6.62 -9.45 -2.04
N ILE A 161 -6.20 -9.01 -3.23
CA ILE A 161 -5.57 -9.87 -4.23
C ILE A 161 -4.12 -9.42 -4.35
N LYS A 162 -3.18 -10.36 -4.18
CA LYS A 162 -1.76 -10.15 -4.48
C LYS A 162 -1.38 -11.08 -5.62
N TYR A 163 -0.60 -10.58 -6.57
CA TYR A 163 -0.08 -11.38 -7.68
C TYR A 163 1.36 -11.02 -7.99
N ASN A 164 2.07 -12.03 -8.48
CA ASN A 164 3.43 -11.91 -8.98
C ASN A 164 3.53 -12.70 -10.27
N TRP A 165 3.85 -12.06 -11.37
CA TRP A 165 3.98 -12.65 -12.69
C TRP A 165 5.37 -12.38 -13.26
N ASN A 166 6.17 -13.41 -13.38
CA ASN A 166 7.42 -13.39 -14.13
C ASN A 166 7.10 -13.58 -15.62
N ILE A 167 6.82 -12.49 -16.33
CA ILE A 167 6.40 -12.51 -17.75
C ILE A 167 7.49 -13.15 -18.59
N ILE A 168 8.73 -12.69 -18.42
CA ILE A 168 9.94 -13.26 -18.98
C ILE A 168 11.07 -13.14 -17.96
N LYS A 169 12.26 -13.72 -18.26
CA LYS A 169 13.41 -13.75 -17.34
C LYS A 169 13.78 -12.42 -16.69
N ASN A 170 13.61 -11.32 -17.43
CA ASN A 170 14.04 -9.98 -16.99
C ASN A 170 12.86 -9.02 -16.74
N ILE A 171 11.62 -9.45 -16.90
CA ILE A 171 10.42 -8.63 -16.70
C ILE A 171 9.49 -9.35 -15.75
N SER A 172 9.17 -8.69 -14.64
CA SER A 172 8.15 -9.13 -13.70
C SER A 172 7.09 -8.05 -13.50
N TRP A 173 5.88 -8.49 -13.23
CA TRP A 173 4.75 -7.65 -12.90
C TRP A 173 4.15 -8.11 -11.58
N ASN A 174 4.23 -7.25 -10.60
CA ASN A 174 3.72 -7.49 -9.26
C ASN A 174 2.59 -6.52 -8.96
N GLY A 175 1.60 -6.95 -8.24
CA GLY A 175 0.56 -6.03 -7.84
C GLY A 175 -0.25 -6.50 -6.64
N ARG A 176 -0.97 -5.52 -6.10
CA ARG A 176 -1.92 -5.70 -5.02
C ARG A 176 -3.18 -4.91 -5.35
N ILE A 177 -4.32 -5.60 -5.35
CA ILE A 177 -5.63 -4.98 -5.38
C ILE A 177 -6.20 -5.09 -3.97
N TYR A 178 -6.63 -3.98 -3.42
CA TYR A 178 -7.27 -3.88 -2.12
C TYR A 178 -8.63 -3.23 -2.29
N TYR A 179 -9.66 -3.90 -1.82
CA TYR A 179 -11.02 -3.39 -1.74
C TYR A 179 -11.52 -3.52 -0.31
N TYR A 180 -12.09 -2.46 0.22
CA TYR A 180 -12.79 -2.44 1.50
C TYR A 180 -14.10 -1.67 1.35
N THR A 181 -15.15 -2.15 1.97
CA THR A 181 -16.43 -1.44 2.08
C THR A 181 -17.03 -1.64 3.47
N ASP A 182 -17.64 -0.58 3.99
CA ASP A 182 -18.51 -0.61 5.15
C ASP A 182 -19.99 -0.64 4.73
N TYR A 183 -20.26 -1.03 3.47
CA TYR A 183 -21.56 -1.09 2.79
C TYR A 183 -22.23 0.26 2.52
N SER A 184 -21.72 1.35 3.07
CA SER A 184 -22.12 2.72 2.73
C SER A 184 -21.08 3.45 1.91
N LYS A 185 -19.82 3.08 2.08
CA LYS A 185 -18.65 3.67 1.41
C LYS A 185 -17.69 2.60 0.98
N ALA A 186 -16.89 2.90 -0.05
CA ALA A 186 -15.95 1.96 -0.62
C ALA A 186 -14.56 2.59 -0.83
N GLN A 187 -13.55 1.78 -0.64
CA GLN A 187 -12.16 2.09 -0.94
C GLN A 187 -11.63 1.02 -1.88
N LEU A 188 -11.02 1.42 -2.99
CA LEU A 188 -10.35 0.56 -3.94
C LEU A 188 -8.95 1.10 -4.21
N GLU A 189 -7.95 0.27 -4.07
CA GLU A 189 -6.55 0.58 -4.37
C GLU A 189 -5.98 -0.50 -5.28
N TRP A 190 -5.23 -0.09 -6.29
CA TRP A 190 -4.46 -1.00 -7.11
C TRP A 190 -3.02 -0.56 -7.19
N GLU A 191 -2.15 -1.23 -6.45
CA GLU A 191 -0.72 -1.09 -6.57
C GLU A 191 -0.22 -2.02 -7.69
N SER A 192 0.46 -1.47 -8.68
CA SER A 192 0.98 -2.21 -9.83
C SER A 192 2.42 -1.80 -10.09
N THR A 193 3.34 -2.76 -10.11
CA THR A 193 4.77 -2.51 -10.33
C THR A 193 5.26 -3.40 -11.46
N PHE A 194 5.71 -2.80 -12.54
CA PHE A 194 6.48 -3.46 -13.59
C PHE A 194 7.95 -3.27 -13.30
N LYS A 195 8.68 -4.36 -13.11
CA LYS A 195 10.13 -4.35 -12.88
C LYS A 195 10.83 -4.94 -14.10
N MET A 196 11.77 -4.19 -14.64
CA MET A 196 12.59 -4.57 -15.79
C MET A 196 14.06 -4.58 -15.37
N LYS A 197 14.73 -5.72 -15.53
CA LYS A 197 16.17 -5.89 -15.25
C LYS A 197 16.95 -5.80 -16.56
N PHE A 198 17.77 -4.76 -16.73
CA PHE A 198 18.66 -4.62 -17.89
C PHE A 198 19.88 -5.52 -17.77
N ASN A 199 20.41 -5.64 -16.55
CA ASN A 199 21.49 -6.55 -16.21
C ASN A 199 21.38 -6.96 -14.73
N LYS A 200 22.43 -7.63 -14.19
CA LYS A 200 22.44 -8.08 -12.78
C LYS A 200 22.43 -6.96 -11.75
N TYR A 201 22.71 -5.72 -12.17
CA TYR A 201 22.78 -4.58 -11.26
C TYR A 201 21.72 -3.50 -11.55
N LEU A 202 21.41 -3.25 -12.83
CA LEU A 202 20.54 -2.14 -13.23
C LEU A 202 19.10 -2.60 -13.43
N THR A 203 18.19 -1.95 -12.74
CA THR A 203 16.75 -2.20 -12.83
C THR A 203 15.98 -0.90 -13.04
N THR A 204 14.84 -1.01 -13.70
CA THR A 204 13.84 0.06 -13.82
C THR A 204 12.52 -0.47 -13.28
N GLU A 205 11.83 0.35 -12.50
CA GLU A 205 10.51 0.04 -11.99
C GLU A 205 9.52 1.14 -12.40
N LEU A 206 8.43 0.73 -13.03
CA LEU A 206 7.26 1.57 -13.27
C LEU A 206 6.19 1.20 -12.26
N PHE A 207 5.92 2.10 -11.33
CA PHE A 207 4.86 1.97 -10.33
C PHE A 207 3.65 2.78 -10.74
N ILE A 208 2.46 2.16 -10.70
CA ILE A 208 1.17 2.76 -11.02
C ILE A 208 0.23 2.48 -9.84
N PHE A 209 -0.45 3.52 -9.36
CA PHE A 209 -1.33 3.44 -8.20
C PHE A 209 -2.60 4.26 -8.41
N PRO A 210 -3.63 3.73 -9.09
CA PRO A 210 -4.97 4.27 -9.02
C PRO A 210 -5.62 3.94 -7.67
N ARG A 211 -6.30 4.92 -7.09
CA ARG A 211 -7.03 4.80 -5.83
C ARG A 211 -8.39 5.49 -5.95
N PHE A 212 -9.42 4.82 -5.51
CA PHE A 212 -10.75 5.37 -5.27
C PHE A 212 -11.03 5.31 -3.77
N ASP A 213 -11.56 6.38 -3.17
CA ASP A 213 -11.92 6.42 -1.75
C ASP A 213 -13.03 7.46 -1.55
N ASP A 214 -14.25 7.01 -1.35
CA ASP A 214 -15.41 7.87 -1.07
C ASP A 214 -15.67 8.05 0.43
N SER A 215 -14.86 7.43 1.29
CA SER A 215 -14.92 7.63 2.75
C SER A 215 -14.35 8.99 3.18
N VAL A 216 -13.53 9.61 2.32
CA VAL A 216 -12.90 10.91 2.56
C VAL A 216 -13.68 12.01 1.85
N ARG A 217 -13.94 13.12 2.57
CA ARG A 217 -14.66 14.24 1.98
C ARG A 217 -13.92 14.81 0.78
N ARG A 218 -14.59 14.79 -0.36
CA ARG A 218 -14.10 15.35 -1.61
C ARG A 218 -14.08 16.89 -1.55
N LYS A 219 -13.03 17.50 -2.09
CA LYS A 219 -13.06 18.94 -2.42
C LYS A 219 -13.94 19.15 -3.65
N GLU A 220 -14.71 20.23 -3.65
CA GLU A 220 -15.55 20.61 -4.77
C GLU A 220 -14.77 20.62 -6.08
N GLY A 221 -15.34 20.06 -7.14
CA GLY A 221 -14.71 19.96 -8.47
C GLY A 221 -13.62 18.89 -8.64
N LYS A 222 -13.27 18.09 -7.59
CA LYS A 222 -12.26 17.02 -7.72
C LYS A 222 -12.88 15.62 -7.79
N SER A 223 -12.25 14.70 -8.53
CA SER A 223 -12.63 13.30 -8.59
C SER A 223 -12.31 12.56 -7.30
N TYR A 224 -13.08 11.51 -6.96
CA TYR A 224 -12.71 10.53 -5.92
C TYR A 224 -11.56 9.63 -6.37
N ILE A 225 -11.29 9.55 -7.69
CA ILE A 225 -10.19 8.77 -8.23
C ILE A 225 -8.92 9.61 -8.13
N GLN A 226 -7.91 9.04 -7.49
CA GLN A 226 -6.56 9.56 -7.40
C GLN A 226 -5.64 8.66 -8.20
N PHE A 227 -4.67 9.24 -8.88
CA PHE A 227 -3.71 8.49 -9.68
C PHE A 227 -2.30 8.95 -9.31
N LYS A 228 -1.41 7.97 -9.08
CA LYS A 228 0.01 8.21 -8.86
C LYS A 228 0.79 7.28 -9.79
N GLU A 229 1.79 7.84 -10.44
CA GLU A 229 2.78 7.10 -11.22
C GLU A 229 4.18 7.47 -10.76
N MET A 230 5.10 6.54 -10.86
CA MET A 230 6.50 6.76 -10.54
C MET A 230 7.36 5.83 -11.41
N LEU A 231 8.31 6.42 -12.12
CA LEU A 231 9.37 5.69 -12.82
C LEU A 231 10.66 5.83 -12.03
N SER A 232 11.27 4.72 -11.69
CA SER A 232 12.48 4.67 -10.88
C SER A 232 13.57 3.87 -11.60
N PHE A 233 14.80 4.33 -11.49
CA PHE A 233 15.99 3.59 -11.88
C PHE A 233 16.77 3.23 -10.63
N GLY A 234 17.19 1.99 -10.51
CA GLY A 234 17.82 1.50 -9.30
C GLY A 234 18.92 0.50 -9.54
N LEU A 235 19.76 0.34 -8.52
CA LEU A 235 20.72 -0.75 -8.43
C LEU A 235 20.09 -1.90 -7.62
N ASP A 236 20.09 -3.11 -8.20
CA ASP A 236 19.64 -4.33 -7.54
C ASP A 236 20.89 -5.12 -7.11
N ILE A 237 21.15 -5.15 -5.82
CA ILE A 237 22.26 -5.91 -5.24
C ILE A 237 21.64 -7.05 -4.45
N SER A 238 21.68 -8.27 -5.00
CA SER A 238 21.34 -9.49 -4.26
C SER A 238 22.58 -9.99 -3.53
N LEU A 239 22.54 -10.03 -2.22
CA LEU A 239 23.53 -10.66 -1.36
C LEU A 239 23.23 -12.15 -1.23
#